data_ee5b8e184e309b53b2802663f9b611ee
#
_entry.id   ee5b8e184e309b53b2802663f9b611ee
#
_cell.length_a   1.000
_cell.length_b   1.000
_cell.length_c   1.000
_cell.angle_alpha   90.00
_cell.angle_beta   90.00
_cell.angle_gamma   90.00
#
_symmetry.space_group_name_H-M   'P 1'
#
loop_
_entity.id
_entity.type
_entity.pdbx_description
1 polymer ?
#
loop_
_entity_poly.entity_id
_entity_poly.type
_entity_poly.pdbx_seq_one_letter_code
_entity_poly.pdbx_strand_id
1 'polypeptide(L)'
;MQTSNKEGKKVLLRVSNLKQYFPLKKKGMFVKANDGITLDIYEGETFGLVGESGCGKSTFGRTLLQLYRQTDGRTMYYGRTLDELAPRYVKKTLETLDKRREKWHALEKHLDTIQKEYDAMPDGEAKYKKHNELDKARKDENDALLDMANLIGGFVAVQNIADAQKHFLEEYRISSTRVKEQRHRDGVQLDLDDVLFDLKKAQEAGKNSSGYEKKAAKYRAELAKIDEKIVALTNQIESVRRQLDAMRQAHAGEAEFERYETLRDEGIDLARLEYPEIRLLRRDLQLIFQDPYSSLNPRMTVGNIIGEGLLAHGFFKKNDERMQEYIIKTMEDAGLASYFLHRFPHQFSGGQRQRIGIARSLAVKPKFVVCDEAVPRWTCPSRARSSTCSLI
;
A
#
# COMPACT_ATOMS: atom_id res chain seq x y z
N MET A 1 -0.65 16.25 -8.84
CA MET A 1 0.79 16.55 -9.07
C MET A 1 1.62 15.44 -8.44
N GLN A 2 2.29 14.60 -9.22
CA GLN A 2 3.26 13.66 -8.68
C GLN A 2 4.41 14.48 -8.10
N THR A 3 4.59 14.42 -6.79
CA THR A 3 5.69 15.11 -6.11
C THR A 3 7.00 14.45 -6.49
N SER A 4 7.66 14.98 -7.51
CA SER A 4 9.03 14.65 -7.88
C SER A 4 9.95 15.52 -7.02
N ASN A 5 10.78 14.92 -6.18
CA ASN A 5 11.87 15.63 -5.51
C ASN A 5 13.18 14.85 -5.67
N LYS A 6 14.30 15.58 -5.81
CA LYS A 6 15.66 15.08 -6.02
C LYS A 6 15.78 14.12 -7.21
N GLU A 7 16.17 14.62 -8.37
CA GLU A 7 16.54 13.88 -9.58
C GLU A 7 15.39 13.19 -10.36
N GLY A 8 14.15 13.69 -10.31
CA GLY A 8 13.05 13.13 -11.12
C GLY A 8 12.51 11.76 -10.65
N LYS A 9 12.92 11.28 -9.48
CA LYS A 9 12.40 10.02 -8.91
C LYS A 9 11.01 10.22 -8.31
N LYS A 10 10.14 9.23 -8.49
CA LYS A 10 8.79 9.21 -7.91
C LYS A 10 8.86 8.77 -6.46
N VAL A 11 8.07 9.41 -5.59
CA VAL A 11 7.87 8.97 -4.21
C VAL A 11 7.07 7.66 -4.24
N LEU A 12 7.54 6.65 -3.51
CA LEU A 12 6.83 5.38 -3.30
C LEU A 12 6.06 5.38 -1.99
N LEU A 13 6.69 5.91 -0.92
CA LEU A 13 6.08 6.07 0.40
C LEU A 13 6.39 7.46 0.94
N ARG A 14 5.37 8.13 1.45
CA ARG A 14 5.50 9.37 2.22
C ARG A 14 5.00 9.14 3.63
N VAL A 15 5.86 9.40 4.58
CA VAL A 15 5.57 9.28 6.01
C VAL A 15 5.54 10.68 6.61
N SER A 16 4.45 11.04 7.27
CA SER A 16 4.27 12.35 7.89
C SER A 16 3.89 12.18 9.34
N ASN A 17 4.76 12.64 10.24
CA ASN A 17 4.56 12.66 11.69
C ASN A 17 4.12 11.30 12.27
N LEU A 18 4.69 10.20 11.77
CA LEU A 18 4.34 8.85 12.20
C LEU A 18 4.69 8.66 13.68
N LYS A 19 3.71 8.21 14.46
CA LYS A 19 3.89 7.82 15.87
C LYS A 19 3.43 6.39 16.09
N GLN A 20 4.25 5.65 16.84
CA GLN A 20 3.91 4.30 17.29
C GLN A 20 4.16 4.19 18.79
N TYR A 21 3.06 4.11 19.54
CA TYR A 21 3.08 4.01 20.99
C TYR A 21 2.49 2.68 21.43
N PHE A 22 3.12 2.05 22.40
CA PHE A 22 2.63 0.82 23.02
C PHE A 22 2.16 1.11 24.43
N PRO A 23 0.91 0.74 24.81
CA PRO A 23 0.39 0.97 26.14
C PRO A 23 1.14 0.10 27.17
N LEU A 24 1.46 0.69 28.30
CA LEU A 24 1.99 -0.03 29.46
C LEU A 24 0.85 -0.49 30.38
N LYS A 25 1.15 -1.42 31.31
CA LYS A 25 0.18 -1.93 32.30
C LYS A 25 -0.45 -0.81 33.13
N LYS A 26 0.29 0.27 33.42
CA LYS A 26 -0.23 1.42 34.15
C LYS A 26 -1.00 2.33 33.19
N LYS A 27 -2.27 2.55 33.47
CA LYS A 27 -3.18 3.38 32.64
C LYS A 27 -2.59 4.77 32.37
N GLY A 28 -2.58 5.17 31.11
CA GLY A 28 -2.06 6.47 30.66
C GLY A 28 -0.55 6.52 30.41
N MET A 29 0.18 5.43 30.62
CA MET A 29 1.62 5.34 30.29
C MET A 29 1.82 4.55 29.01
N PHE A 30 2.74 5.05 28.15
CA PHE A 30 3.08 4.46 26.86
C PHE A 30 4.59 4.39 26.67
N VAL A 31 5.05 3.37 25.98
CA VAL A 31 6.37 3.36 25.35
C VAL A 31 6.23 4.02 23.99
N LYS A 32 6.88 5.17 23.81
CA LYS A 32 6.94 5.89 22.54
C LYS A 32 8.06 5.30 21.68
N ALA A 33 7.76 4.25 20.95
CA ALA A 33 8.76 3.56 20.14
C ALA A 33 9.18 4.39 18.91
N ASN A 34 8.23 5.10 18.30
CA ASN A 34 8.48 6.10 17.28
C ASN A 34 7.64 7.34 17.61
N ASP A 35 8.22 8.53 17.51
CA ASP A 35 7.56 9.78 17.89
C ASP A 35 7.87 10.88 16.87
N GLY A 36 6.96 11.07 15.89
CA GLY A 36 7.02 12.17 14.93
C GLY A 36 7.97 11.95 13.74
N ILE A 37 8.09 10.73 13.21
CA ILE A 37 8.97 10.46 12.06
C ILE A 37 8.32 10.99 10.77
N THR A 38 9.09 11.80 10.03
CA THR A 38 8.70 12.34 8.71
C THR A 38 9.81 12.09 7.71
N LEU A 39 9.49 11.40 6.59
CA LEU A 39 10.43 11.12 5.51
C LEU A 39 9.70 10.65 4.24
N ASP A 40 10.36 10.80 3.10
CA ASP A 40 9.93 10.24 1.80
C ASP A 40 10.89 9.12 1.38
N ILE A 41 10.35 8.03 0.83
CA ILE A 41 11.10 6.92 0.22
C ILE A 41 10.73 6.88 -1.27
N TYR A 42 11.74 6.83 -2.14
CA TYR A 42 11.57 6.92 -3.58
C TYR A 42 11.59 5.55 -4.26
N GLU A 43 10.98 5.45 -5.44
CA GLU A 43 11.05 4.23 -6.26
C GLU A 43 12.49 3.88 -6.64
N GLY A 44 12.86 2.60 -6.46
CA GLY A 44 14.20 2.10 -6.76
C GLY A 44 15.30 2.59 -5.82
N GLU A 45 14.95 3.25 -4.71
CA GLU A 45 15.90 3.68 -3.68
C GLU A 45 16.17 2.54 -2.68
N THR A 46 17.42 2.48 -2.22
CA THR A 46 17.79 1.73 -1.02
C THR A 46 17.95 2.73 0.12
N PHE A 47 16.98 2.75 1.02
CA PHE A 47 16.97 3.63 2.19
C PHE A 47 17.52 2.90 3.42
N GLY A 48 18.57 3.44 4.03
CA GLY A 48 19.21 2.88 5.22
C GLY A 48 18.72 3.54 6.51
N LEU A 49 18.15 2.75 7.44
CA LEU A 49 17.74 3.22 8.75
C LEU A 49 18.79 2.83 9.80
N VAL A 50 19.51 3.79 10.34
CA VAL A 50 20.61 3.60 11.29
C VAL A 50 20.23 4.15 12.66
N GLY A 51 20.67 3.49 13.72
CA GLY A 51 20.46 3.92 15.10
C GLY A 51 20.83 2.82 16.09
N GLU A 52 20.85 3.15 17.38
CA GLU A 52 21.20 2.23 18.46
C GLU A 52 20.21 1.05 18.60
N SER A 53 20.66 -0.03 19.25
CA SER A 53 19.76 -1.15 19.56
C SER A 53 18.61 -0.67 20.46
N GLY A 54 17.36 -1.09 20.13
CA GLY A 54 16.17 -0.69 20.90
C GLY A 54 15.60 0.68 20.57
N CYS A 55 16.18 1.49 19.66
CA CYS A 55 15.69 2.84 19.33
C CYS A 55 14.43 2.84 18.43
N GLY A 56 13.81 1.70 18.15
CA GLY A 56 12.53 1.63 17.42
C GLY A 56 12.63 1.36 15.93
N LYS A 57 13.81 1.03 15.35
CA LYS A 57 13.98 0.75 13.89
C LYS A 57 13.05 -0.34 13.39
N SER A 58 13.08 -1.52 14.01
CA SER A 58 12.22 -2.65 13.64
C SER A 58 10.74 -2.33 13.84
N THR A 59 10.43 -1.52 14.85
CA THR A 59 9.05 -1.02 15.06
C THR A 59 8.62 -0.13 13.91
N PHE A 60 9.47 0.80 13.48
CA PHE A 60 9.18 1.67 12.34
C PHE A 60 8.93 0.88 11.06
N GLY A 61 9.82 -0.04 10.68
CA GLY A 61 9.66 -0.88 9.50
C GLY A 61 8.35 -1.71 9.53
N ARG A 62 8.01 -2.29 10.69
CA ARG A 62 6.75 -3.04 10.87
C ARG A 62 5.52 -2.13 10.82
N THR A 63 5.63 -0.90 11.30
CA THR A 63 4.54 0.09 11.25
C THR A 63 4.31 0.57 9.82
N LEU A 64 5.36 0.79 9.02
CA LEU A 64 5.24 1.11 7.59
C LEU A 64 4.43 0.06 6.83
N LEU A 65 4.62 -1.21 7.15
CA LEU A 65 3.90 -2.33 6.54
C LEU A 65 2.51 -2.58 7.18
N GLN A 66 2.09 -1.73 8.12
CA GLN A 66 0.85 -1.89 8.89
C GLN A 66 0.73 -3.25 9.60
N LEU A 67 1.86 -3.84 10.00
CA LEU A 67 1.90 -4.99 10.93
C LEU A 67 1.60 -4.52 12.36
N TYR A 68 2.06 -3.32 12.70
CA TYR A 68 1.57 -2.53 13.83
C TYR A 68 0.74 -1.38 13.27
N ARG A 69 -0.49 -1.24 13.72
CA ARG A 69 -1.30 -0.09 13.33
C ARG A 69 -0.73 1.15 13.99
N GLN A 70 -0.31 2.13 13.19
CA GLN A 70 0.25 3.37 13.72
C GLN A 70 -0.72 4.07 14.67
N THR A 71 -0.16 4.67 15.73
CA THR A 71 -0.95 5.39 16.72
C THR A 71 -1.41 6.74 16.18
N ASP A 72 -0.57 7.36 15.34
CA ASP A 72 -0.78 8.70 14.80
C ASP A 72 0.07 8.97 13.56
N GLY A 73 -0.22 10.08 12.86
CA GLY A 73 0.45 10.47 11.62
C GLY A 73 -0.15 9.81 10.39
N ARG A 74 0.49 9.99 9.24
CA ARG A 74 0.05 9.48 7.93
C ARG A 74 1.14 8.70 7.24
N THR A 75 0.76 7.64 6.54
CA THR A 75 1.66 6.86 5.69
C THR A 75 0.99 6.69 4.33
N MET A 76 1.40 7.53 3.36
CA MET A 76 0.87 7.53 2.01
C MET A 76 1.68 6.60 1.12
N TYR A 77 1.01 5.72 0.39
CA TYR A 77 1.59 4.76 -0.54
C TYR A 77 1.18 5.08 -1.98
N TYR A 78 2.15 5.24 -2.86
CA TYR A 78 1.95 5.63 -4.27
C TYR A 78 2.22 4.49 -5.27
N GLY A 79 2.51 3.30 -4.79
CA GLY A 79 2.73 2.15 -5.67
C GLY A 79 1.48 1.64 -6.38
N ARG A 80 0.30 2.11 -5.95
CA ARG A 80 -1.01 1.94 -6.60
C ARG A 80 -1.80 3.23 -6.50
N THR A 81 -2.76 3.39 -7.40
CA THR A 81 -3.70 4.52 -7.38
C THR A 81 -4.95 4.21 -6.56
N LEU A 82 -5.66 5.25 -6.12
CA LEU A 82 -6.91 5.10 -5.38
C LEU A 82 -7.97 4.32 -6.18
N ASP A 83 -8.02 4.49 -7.50
CA ASP A 83 -8.97 3.81 -8.37
C ASP A 83 -8.58 2.34 -8.68
N GLU A 84 -7.32 1.93 -8.45
CA GLU A 84 -6.89 0.52 -8.52
C GLU A 84 -7.23 -0.29 -7.27
N LEU A 85 -7.40 0.36 -6.12
CA LEU A 85 -7.76 -0.29 -4.87
C LEU A 85 -9.20 -0.03 -4.46
N ALA A 86 -9.73 1.15 -4.76
CA ALA A 86 -11.02 1.68 -4.32
C ALA A 86 -11.24 1.54 -2.80
N PRO A 87 -10.39 2.19 -1.95
CA PRO A 87 -10.43 1.98 -0.51
C PRO A 87 -11.76 2.44 0.10
N ARG A 88 -12.26 1.70 1.07
CA ARG A 88 -13.54 2.00 1.75
C ARG A 88 -13.54 3.32 2.49
N TYR A 89 -12.37 3.76 3.00
CA TYR A 89 -12.27 5.04 3.68
C TYR A 89 -12.56 6.21 2.73
N VAL A 90 -12.24 6.10 1.44
CA VAL A 90 -12.57 7.09 0.41
C VAL A 90 -14.07 7.25 0.32
N LYS A 91 -14.81 6.15 0.14
CA LYS A 91 -16.28 6.14 0.11
C LYS A 91 -16.87 6.78 1.37
N LYS A 92 -16.43 6.30 2.55
CA LYS A 92 -16.91 6.81 3.84
C LYS A 92 -16.66 8.33 4.01
N THR A 93 -15.50 8.81 3.54
CA THR A 93 -15.19 10.24 3.58
C THR A 93 -16.12 11.01 2.65
N LEU A 94 -16.26 10.56 1.39
CA LEU A 94 -17.11 11.22 0.39
C LEU A 94 -18.60 11.25 0.80
N GLU A 95 -19.13 10.16 1.37
CA GLU A 95 -20.52 10.10 1.85
C GLU A 95 -20.81 11.02 3.05
N THR A 96 -19.79 11.43 3.78
CA THR A 96 -19.91 12.22 5.02
C THR A 96 -19.25 13.58 4.94
N LEU A 97 -19.01 14.11 3.74
CA LEU A 97 -18.26 15.36 3.54
C LEU A 97 -18.87 16.55 4.30
N ASP A 98 -20.18 16.75 4.26
CA ASP A 98 -20.83 17.87 4.95
C ASP A 98 -20.57 17.81 6.46
N LYS A 99 -20.81 16.64 7.09
CA LYS A 99 -20.55 16.43 8.51
C LYS A 99 -19.09 16.63 8.89
N ARG A 100 -18.17 16.21 7.99
CA ARG A 100 -16.74 16.38 8.21
C ARG A 100 -16.33 17.84 8.10
N ARG A 101 -16.91 18.58 7.17
CA ARG A 101 -16.70 20.02 7.01
C ARG A 101 -17.23 20.80 8.21
N GLU A 102 -18.43 20.48 8.69
CA GLU A 102 -18.97 21.06 9.93
C GLU A 102 -18.05 20.79 11.13
N LYS A 103 -17.56 19.57 11.26
CA LYS A 103 -16.60 19.21 12.31
C LYS A 103 -15.29 19.98 12.18
N TRP A 104 -14.75 20.10 10.97
CA TRP A 104 -13.53 20.86 10.72
C TRP A 104 -13.70 22.34 11.10
N HIS A 105 -14.77 23.01 10.66
CA HIS A 105 -15.05 24.37 11.05
C HIS A 105 -15.25 24.57 12.58
N ALA A 106 -15.79 23.55 13.26
CA ALA A 106 -15.87 23.59 14.72
C ALA A 106 -14.49 23.51 15.37
N LEU A 107 -13.59 22.68 14.82
CA LEU A 107 -12.21 22.56 15.29
C LEU A 107 -11.39 23.83 14.98
N GLU A 108 -11.58 24.46 13.84
CA GLU A 108 -10.99 25.74 13.46
C GLU A 108 -11.36 26.85 14.46
N LYS A 109 -12.65 27.00 14.78
CA LYS A 109 -13.12 27.94 15.80
C LYS A 109 -12.56 27.64 17.19
N HIS A 110 -12.44 26.36 17.53
CA HIS A 110 -11.85 25.93 18.80
C HIS A 110 -10.36 26.29 18.86
N LEU A 111 -9.62 26.05 17.77
CA LEU A 111 -8.23 26.43 17.63
C LEU A 111 -8.04 27.94 17.80
N ASP A 112 -8.84 28.77 17.14
CA ASP A 112 -8.80 30.23 17.26
C ASP A 112 -9.03 30.70 18.70
N THR A 113 -9.94 30.03 19.42
CA THR A 113 -10.21 30.33 20.82
C THR A 113 -9.00 30.02 21.69
N ILE A 114 -8.42 28.82 21.55
CA ILE A 114 -7.24 28.41 22.33
C ILE A 114 -6.03 29.30 21.98
N GLN A 115 -5.86 29.67 20.71
CA GLN A 115 -4.77 30.54 20.27
C GLN A 115 -4.87 31.92 20.97
N LYS A 116 -6.06 32.54 20.99
CA LYS A 116 -6.28 33.83 21.68
C LYS A 116 -6.02 33.75 23.18
N GLU A 117 -6.47 32.65 23.81
CA GLU A 117 -6.19 32.41 25.24
C GLU A 117 -4.68 32.26 25.51
N TYR A 118 -3.97 31.49 24.66
CA TYR A 118 -2.53 31.29 24.75
C TYR A 118 -1.75 32.62 24.60
N ASP A 119 -2.15 33.43 23.61
CA ASP A 119 -1.47 34.72 23.34
C ASP A 119 -1.68 35.74 24.48
N ALA A 120 -2.80 35.69 25.18
CA ALA A 120 -3.12 36.53 26.32
C ALA A 120 -2.44 36.10 27.64
N MET A 121 -1.85 34.88 27.67
CA MET A 121 -1.23 34.37 28.91
C MET A 121 0.19 34.89 29.12
N PRO A 122 0.55 35.28 30.36
CA PRO A 122 1.93 35.59 30.73
C PRO A 122 2.78 34.31 30.69
N ASP A 123 4.08 34.48 30.47
CA ASP A 123 5.02 33.36 30.45
C ASP A 123 5.09 32.68 31.83
N GLY A 124 4.96 31.33 31.80
CA GLY A 124 4.94 30.52 33.02
C GLY A 124 4.44 29.09 32.78
N GLU A 125 4.36 28.32 33.86
CA GLU A 125 3.93 26.89 33.77
C GLU A 125 2.52 26.72 33.17
N ALA A 126 1.62 27.65 33.44
CA ALA A 126 0.26 27.64 32.90
C ALA A 126 0.28 27.80 31.37
N LYS A 127 1.10 28.70 30.82
CA LYS A 127 1.28 28.92 29.39
C LYS A 127 1.90 27.68 28.73
N TYR A 128 2.84 27.00 29.39
CA TYR A 128 3.40 25.73 28.89
C TYR A 128 2.35 24.61 28.77
N LYS A 129 1.47 24.50 29.78
CA LYS A 129 0.35 23.56 29.71
C LYS A 129 -0.61 23.90 28.55
N LYS A 130 -0.90 25.22 28.40
CA LYS A 130 -1.77 25.72 27.32
C LYS A 130 -1.15 25.52 25.95
N HIS A 131 0.18 25.57 25.80
CA HIS A 131 0.89 25.21 24.57
C HIS A 131 0.60 23.78 24.11
N ASN A 132 0.59 22.81 25.01
CA ASN A 132 0.25 21.43 24.67
C ASN A 132 -1.22 21.28 24.20
N GLU A 133 -2.14 22.07 24.76
CA GLU A 133 -3.53 22.11 24.29
C GLU A 133 -3.62 22.72 22.90
N LEU A 134 -2.88 23.79 22.64
CA LEU A 134 -2.80 24.46 21.35
C LEU A 134 -2.24 23.54 20.27
N ASP A 135 -1.14 22.85 20.55
CA ASP A 135 -0.54 21.89 19.61
C ASP A 135 -1.49 20.74 19.28
N LYS A 136 -2.24 20.27 20.28
CA LYS A 136 -3.27 19.27 20.06
C LYS A 136 -4.42 19.82 19.20
N ALA A 137 -4.90 21.01 19.47
CA ALA A 137 -5.97 21.63 18.70
C ALA A 137 -5.57 21.88 17.24
N ARG A 138 -4.34 22.38 17.00
CA ARG A 138 -3.76 22.54 15.65
C ARG A 138 -3.71 21.22 14.89
N LYS A 139 -3.28 20.17 15.60
CA LYS A 139 -3.22 18.83 15.02
C LYS A 139 -4.62 18.31 14.66
N ASP A 140 -5.58 18.40 15.59
CA ASP A 140 -6.93 17.86 15.40
C ASP A 140 -7.64 18.58 14.22
N GLU A 141 -7.44 19.91 14.10
CA GLU A 141 -7.92 20.70 12.97
C GLU A 141 -7.28 20.28 11.66
N ASN A 142 -5.94 20.23 11.60
CA ASN A 142 -5.19 19.87 10.40
C ASN A 142 -5.49 18.43 9.94
N ASP A 143 -5.63 17.48 10.86
CA ASP A 143 -6.00 16.10 10.51
C ASP A 143 -7.42 16.02 9.93
N ALA A 144 -8.37 16.80 10.48
CA ALA A 144 -9.73 16.86 9.95
C ALA A 144 -9.78 17.49 8.55
N LEU A 145 -8.99 18.54 8.31
CA LEU A 145 -8.82 19.15 7.00
C LEU A 145 -8.20 18.19 5.99
N LEU A 146 -7.05 17.60 6.32
CA LEU A 146 -6.31 16.69 5.41
C LEU A 146 -7.11 15.44 5.07
N ASP A 147 -7.97 14.96 5.96
CA ASP A 147 -8.86 13.82 5.70
C ASP A 147 -9.82 14.04 4.53
N MET A 148 -10.16 15.28 4.26
CA MET A 148 -10.99 15.70 3.13
C MET A 148 -10.14 16.23 1.97
N ALA A 149 -9.24 17.19 2.26
CA ALA A 149 -8.47 17.90 1.25
C ALA A 149 -7.59 16.98 0.41
N ASN A 150 -7.02 15.91 0.99
CA ASN A 150 -6.27 14.93 0.21
C ASN A 150 -7.11 14.26 -0.89
N LEU A 151 -8.41 14.13 -0.71
CA LEU A 151 -9.29 13.50 -1.70
C LEU A 151 -9.92 14.50 -2.67
N ILE A 152 -10.41 15.64 -2.15
CA ILE A 152 -11.22 16.57 -2.93
C ILE A 152 -10.53 17.92 -3.24
N GLY A 153 -9.33 18.13 -2.68
CA GLY A 153 -8.54 19.36 -2.91
C GLY A 153 -9.29 20.62 -2.54
N GLY A 154 -9.26 21.62 -3.43
CA GLY A 154 -9.88 22.93 -3.27
C GLY A 154 -11.39 22.93 -3.03
N PHE A 155 -12.07 21.84 -3.39
CA PHE A 155 -13.52 21.74 -3.14
C PHE A 155 -13.91 21.81 -1.65
N VAL A 156 -12.96 21.65 -0.72
CA VAL A 156 -13.20 21.88 0.71
C VAL A 156 -13.68 23.32 0.98
N ALA A 157 -13.19 24.30 0.21
CA ALA A 157 -13.54 25.72 0.34
C ALA A 157 -14.89 26.10 -0.33
N VAL A 158 -15.39 25.27 -1.27
CA VAL A 158 -16.59 25.58 -2.03
C VAL A 158 -17.85 25.49 -1.16
N GLN A 159 -18.68 26.53 -1.15
CA GLN A 159 -19.89 26.57 -0.33
C GLN A 159 -20.86 25.43 -0.64
N ASN A 160 -21.17 25.21 -1.91
CA ASN A 160 -22.02 24.11 -2.35
C ASN A 160 -21.20 22.99 -2.96
N ILE A 161 -20.85 21.99 -2.14
CA ILE A 161 -20.04 20.85 -2.53
C ILE A 161 -20.85 19.70 -3.15
N ALA A 162 -22.19 19.76 -3.11
CA ALA A 162 -23.05 18.63 -3.44
C ALA A 162 -22.83 18.09 -4.86
N ASP A 163 -22.62 18.97 -5.86
CA ASP A 163 -22.39 18.55 -7.23
C ASP A 163 -21.02 17.89 -7.39
N ALA A 164 -19.96 18.45 -6.81
CA ALA A 164 -18.65 17.84 -6.81
C ALA A 164 -18.64 16.49 -6.07
N GLN A 165 -19.30 16.43 -4.90
CA GLN A 165 -19.44 15.20 -4.11
C GLN A 165 -20.11 14.08 -4.92
N LYS A 166 -21.15 14.39 -5.68
CA LYS A 166 -21.84 13.44 -6.56
C LYS A 166 -20.88 12.84 -7.59
N HIS A 167 -20.07 13.67 -8.24
CA HIS A 167 -19.08 13.21 -9.23
C HIS A 167 -17.97 12.38 -8.59
N PHE A 168 -17.44 12.76 -7.42
CA PHE A 168 -16.48 11.95 -6.69
C PHE A 168 -17.03 10.58 -6.26
N LEU A 169 -18.28 10.53 -5.81
CA LEU A 169 -18.95 9.27 -5.47
C LEU A 169 -19.21 8.40 -6.72
N GLU A 170 -19.52 9.01 -7.85
CA GLU A 170 -19.67 8.31 -9.13
C GLU A 170 -18.33 7.73 -9.58
N GLU A 171 -17.24 8.51 -9.56
CA GLU A 171 -15.89 8.02 -9.85
C GLU A 171 -15.53 6.83 -8.95
N TYR A 172 -15.76 6.94 -7.64
CA TYR A 172 -15.51 5.84 -6.71
C TYR A 172 -16.33 4.58 -7.06
N ARG A 173 -17.62 4.73 -7.39
CA ARG A 173 -18.50 3.61 -7.74
C ARG A 173 -18.00 2.88 -8.99
N ILE A 174 -17.62 3.62 -10.03
CA ILE A 174 -17.10 3.07 -11.28
C ILE A 174 -15.75 2.38 -11.00
N SER A 175 -14.86 3.02 -10.26
CA SER A 175 -13.56 2.45 -9.86
C SER A 175 -13.72 1.15 -9.06
N SER A 176 -14.65 1.12 -8.10
CA SER A 176 -14.96 -0.10 -7.34
C SER A 176 -15.46 -1.24 -8.22
N THR A 177 -16.24 -0.91 -9.27
CA THR A 177 -16.70 -1.90 -10.25
C THR A 177 -15.54 -2.39 -11.11
N ARG A 178 -14.68 -1.49 -11.58
CA ARG A 178 -13.48 -1.83 -12.36
C ARG A 178 -12.54 -2.74 -11.57
N VAL A 179 -12.32 -2.49 -10.27
CA VAL A 179 -11.50 -3.37 -9.41
C VAL A 179 -12.07 -4.78 -9.33
N LYS A 180 -13.39 -4.95 -9.30
CA LYS A 180 -14.03 -6.28 -9.31
C LYS A 180 -13.81 -7.00 -10.64
N GLU A 181 -14.01 -6.30 -11.78
CA GLU A 181 -13.77 -6.85 -13.10
C GLU A 181 -12.30 -7.20 -13.30
N GLN A 182 -11.36 -6.38 -12.81
CA GLN A 182 -9.94 -6.70 -12.87
C GLN A 182 -9.60 -8.00 -12.11
N ARG A 183 -10.18 -8.21 -10.93
CA ARG A 183 -9.99 -9.47 -10.18
C ARG A 183 -10.60 -10.68 -10.90
N HIS A 184 -11.75 -10.49 -11.53
CA HIS A 184 -12.37 -11.52 -12.36
C HIS A 184 -11.47 -11.86 -13.55
N ARG A 185 -10.96 -10.83 -14.25
CA ARG A 185 -9.99 -10.98 -15.33
C ARG A 185 -8.77 -11.79 -14.91
N ASP A 186 -8.17 -11.43 -13.76
CA ASP A 186 -6.98 -12.12 -13.24
C ASP A 186 -7.28 -13.60 -12.95
N GLY A 187 -8.47 -13.93 -12.45
CA GLY A 187 -8.92 -15.31 -12.24
C GLY A 187 -9.08 -16.08 -13.54
N VAL A 188 -9.74 -15.49 -14.55
CA VAL A 188 -9.93 -16.12 -15.87
C VAL A 188 -8.59 -16.28 -16.61
N GLN A 189 -7.67 -15.29 -16.45
CA GLN A 189 -6.31 -15.39 -17.00
C GLN A 189 -5.56 -16.58 -16.40
N LEU A 190 -5.67 -16.80 -15.10
CA LEU A 190 -5.05 -17.94 -14.43
C LEU A 190 -5.63 -19.27 -14.95
N ASP A 191 -6.96 -19.32 -15.16
CA ASP A 191 -7.63 -20.49 -15.77
C ASP A 191 -7.13 -20.77 -17.20
N LEU A 192 -6.93 -19.70 -18.00
CA LEU A 192 -6.39 -19.81 -19.35
C LEU A 192 -4.94 -20.32 -19.33
N ASP A 193 -4.12 -19.78 -18.44
CA ASP A 193 -2.71 -20.17 -18.32
C ASP A 193 -2.56 -21.65 -17.95
N ASP A 194 -3.45 -22.18 -17.08
CA ASP A 194 -3.51 -23.61 -16.75
C ASP A 194 -3.83 -24.46 -17.99
N VAL A 195 -4.87 -24.06 -18.73
CA VAL A 195 -5.28 -24.79 -19.92
C VAL A 195 -4.21 -24.73 -21.01
N LEU A 196 -3.50 -23.61 -21.17
CA LEU A 196 -2.42 -23.52 -22.16
C LEU A 196 -1.22 -24.38 -21.77
N PHE A 197 -0.93 -24.51 -20.49
CA PHE A 197 0.11 -25.43 -20.02
C PHE A 197 -0.25 -26.89 -20.29
N ASP A 198 -1.48 -27.31 -19.97
CA ASP A 198 -1.97 -28.65 -20.26
C ASP A 198 -2.00 -28.93 -21.77
N LEU A 199 -2.38 -27.93 -22.58
CA LEU A 199 -2.37 -28.03 -24.05
C LEU A 199 -0.93 -28.29 -24.54
N LYS A 200 0.04 -27.55 -24.08
CA LYS A 200 1.44 -27.74 -24.45
C LYS A 200 1.92 -29.17 -24.11
N LYS A 201 1.64 -29.64 -22.89
CA LYS A 201 1.98 -31.01 -22.45
C LYS A 201 1.32 -32.09 -23.33
N ALA A 202 0.04 -31.90 -23.68
CA ALA A 202 -0.67 -32.84 -24.53
C ALA A 202 -0.06 -32.89 -25.94
N GLN A 203 0.31 -31.74 -26.51
CA GLN A 203 0.97 -31.65 -27.82
C GLN A 203 2.37 -32.31 -27.78
N GLU A 204 3.20 -32.03 -26.77
CA GLU A 204 4.52 -32.64 -26.59
C GLU A 204 4.44 -34.19 -26.42
N ALA A 205 3.35 -34.68 -25.78
CA ALA A 205 3.10 -36.11 -25.60
C ALA A 205 2.38 -36.76 -26.78
N GLY A 206 2.09 -36.07 -27.90
CA GLY A 206 1.37 -36.57 -29.06
C GLY A 206 -0.09 -36.96 -28.75
N LYS A 207 -0.70 -36.42 -27.69
CA LYS A 207 -2.09 -36.71 -27.29
C LYS A 207 -3.07 -35.73 -27.96
N ASN A 208 -4.35 -36.15 -28.01
CA ASN A 208 -5.40 -35.27 -28.56
C ASN A 208 -5.54 -33.96 -27.76
N SER A 209 -5.28 -32.81 -28.39
CA SER A 209 -5.27 -31.45 -27.82
C SER A 209 -6.59 -30.70 -28.02
N SER A 210 -7.52 -31.22 -28.88
CA SER A 210 -8.72 -30.48 -29.30
C SER A 210 -9.61 -30.01 -28.14
N GLY A 211 -9.69 -30.77 -27.03
CA GLY A 211 -10.46 -30.37 -25.85
C GLY A 211 -9.85 -29.16 -25.12
N TYR A 212 -8.53 -29.10 -25.04
CA TYR A 212 -7.80 -27.97 -24.42
C TYR A 212 -7.87 -26.71 -25.31
N GLU A 213 -7.76 -26.87 -26.64
CA GLU A 213 -7.90 -25.79 -27.61
C GLU A 213 -9.26 -25.10 -27.50
N LYS A 214 -10.35 -25.88 -27.42
CA LYS A 214 -11.72 -25.38 -27.24
C LYS A 214 -11.86 -24.61 -25.92
N LYS A 215 -11.30 -25.13 -24.81
CA LYS A 215 -11.31 -24.44 -23.52
C LYS A 215 -10.52 -23.15 -23.57
N ALA A 216 -9.32 -23.16 -24.16
CA ALA A 216 -8.48 -21.95 -24.30
C ALA A 216 -9.21 -20.90 -25.15
N ALA A 217 -9.86 -21.28 -26.25
CA ALA A 217 -10.66 -20.38 -27.07
C ALA A 217 -11.83 -19.76 -26.26
N LYS A 218 -12.50 -20.53 -25.41
CA LYS A 218 -13.56 -20.02 -24.52
C LYS A 218 -13.03 -18.98 -23.55
N TYR A 219 -11.94 -19.27 -22.84
CA TYR A 219 -11.36 -18.31 -21.87
C TYR A 219 -10.83 -17.06 -22.56
N ARG A 220 -10.23 -17.16 -23.75
CA ARG A 220 -9.81 -15.99 -24.54
C ARG A 220 -11.00 -15.10 -24.92
N ALA A 221 -12.11 -15.70 -25.33
CA ALA A 221 -13.33 -14.96 -25.65
C ALA A 221 -13.96 -14.29 -24.40
N GLU A 222 -13.86 -14.94 -23.24
CA GLU A 222 -14.30 -14.40 -21.98
C GLU A 222 -13.41 -13.21 -21.53
N LEU A 223 -12.08 -13.36 -21.62
CA LEU A 223 -11.12 -12.29 -21.35
C LEU A 223 -11.37 -11.07 -22.24
N ALA A 224 -11.59 -11.27 -23.55
CA ALA A 224 -11.87 -10.17 -24.46
C ALA A 224 -13.09 -9.34 -24.01
N LYS A 225 -14.18 -10.00 -23.57
CA LYS A 225 -15.37 -9.31 -23.07
C LYS A 225 -15.11 -8.57 -21.77
N ILE A 226 -14.29 -9.15 -20.87
CA ILE A 226 -13.93 -8.49 -19.61
C ILE A 226 -13.02 -7.28 -19.89
N ASP A 227 -12.06 -7.42 -20.82
CA ASP A 227 -11.17 -6.33 -21.21
C ASP A 227 -11.95 -5.17 -21.85
N GLU A 228 -12.91 -5.44 -22.74
CA GLU A 228 -13.81 -4.42 -23.28
C GLU A 228 -14.57 -3.68 -22.17
N LYS A 229 -15.07 -4.41 -21.18
CA LYS A 229 -15.77 -3.82 -20.04
C LYS A 229 -14.87 -2.97 -19.17
N ILE A 230 -13.63 -3.42 -18.93
CA ILE A 230 -12.62 -2.64 -18.17
C ILE A 230 -12.28 -1.36 -18.90
N VAL A 231 -12.09 -1.40 -20.23
CA VAL A 231 -11.85 -0.22 -21.07
C VAL A 231 -13.03 0.76 -20.99
N ALA A 232 -14.25 0.26 -21.10
CA ALA A 232 -15.47 1.10 -21.00
C ALA A 232 -15.57 1.79 -19.63
N LEU A 233 -15.28 1.06 -18.52
CA LEU A 233 -15.26 1.63 -17.17
C LEU A 233 -14.13 2.68 -17.02
N THR A 234 -12.96 2.43 -17.60
CA THR A 234 -11.85 3.40 -17.59
C THR A 234 -12.22 4.69 -18.31
N ASN A 235 -12.86 4.60 -19.49
CA ASN A 235 -13.35 5.77 -20.21
C ASN A 235 -14.41 6.54 -19.43
N GLN A 236 -15.28 5.84 -18.69
CA GLN A 236 -16.25 6.49 -17.80
C GLN A 236 -15.56 7.25 -16.66
N ILE A 237 -14.55 6.67 -16.00
CA ILE A 237 -13.74 7.34 -14.97
C ILE A 237 -13.11 8.62 -15.54
N GLU A 238 -12.51 8.55 -16.73
CA GLU A 238 -11.88 9.71 -17.37
C GLU A 238 -12.91 10.79 -17.73
N SER A 239 -14.13 10.37 -18.10
CA SER A 239 -15.23 11.32 -18.37
C SER A 239 -15.64 12.08 -17.11
N VAL A 240 -15.80 11.38 -15.98
CA VAL A 240 -16.11 12.01 -14.68
C VAL A 240 -14.98 12.91 -14.21
N ARG A 241 -13.72 12.50 -14.39
CA ARG A 241 -12.54 13.32 -14.06
C ARG A 241 -12.51 14.61 -14.86
N ARG A 242 -12.81 14.57 -16.17
CA ARG A 242 -12.92 15.79 -16.99
C ARG A 242 -14.00 16.73 -16.49
N GLN A 243 -15.13 16.22 -16.01
CA GLN A 243 -16.17 17.04 -15.41
C GLN A 243 -15.69 17.71 -14.10
N LEU A 244 -15.02 16.95 -13.23
CA LEU A 244 -14.40 17.49 -12.02
C LEU A 244 -13.32 18.53 -12.33
N ASP A 245 -12.51 18.32 -13.38
CA ASP A 245 -11.50 19.26 -13.80
C ASP A 245 -12.11 20.56 -14.38
N ALA A 246 -13.20 20.46 -15.11
CA ALA A 246 -13.95 21.63 -15.55
C ALA A 246 -14.52 22.43 -14.37
N MET A 247 -15.02 21.73 -13.33
CA MET A 247 -15.47 22.38 -12.09
C MET A 247 -14.30 23.05 -11.35
N ARG A 248 -13.10 22.43 -11.30
CA ARG A 248 -11.88 23.05 -10.74
C ARG A 248 -11.49 24.31 -11.48
N GLN A 249 -11.54 24.28 -12.81
CA GLN A 249 -11.22 25.44 -13.63
C GLN A 249 -12.17 26.63 -13.38
N ALA A 250 -13.41 26.38 -13.02
CA ALA A 250 -14.36 27.43 -12.66
C ALA A 250 -13.97 28.20 -11.38
N HIS A 251 -13.14 27.57 -10.50
CA HIS A 251 -12.60 28.16 -9.28
C HIS A 251 -11.13 28.59 -9.42
N ALA A 252 -10.58 28.58 -10.65
CA ALA A 252 -9.19 29.02 -10.89
C ALA A 252 -9.03 30.50 -10.52
N GLY A 253 -7.97 30.82 -9.78
CA GLY A 253 -7.70 32.17 -9.28
C GLY A 253 -8.33 32.51 -7.93
N GLU A 254 -9.17 31.63 -7.36
CA GLU A 254 -9.64 31.76 -5.98
C GLU A 254 -8.54 31.30 -5.01
N ALA A 255 -7.94 32.23 -4.29
CA ALA A 255 -6.76 31.95 -3.44
C ALA A 255 -7.02 30.82 -2.41
N GLU A 256 -8.21 30.77 -1.83
CA GLU A 256 -8.59 29.75 -0.86
C GLU A 256 -8.74 28.37 -1.53
N PHE A 257 -9.36 28.30 -2.70
CA PHE A 257 -9.46 27.06 -3.48
C PHE A 257 -8.07 26.54 -3.85
N GLU A 258 -7.22 27.38 -4.41
CA GLU A 258 -5.87 26.99 -4.80
C GLU A 258 -5.03 26.52 -3.61
N ARG A 259 -5.15 27.20 -2.46
CA ARG A 259 -4.48 26.76 -1.23
C ARG A 259 -4.80 25.33 -0.85
N TYR A 260 -6.07 24.94 -0.87
CA TYR A 260 -6.48 23.58 -0.52
C TYR A 260 -6.27 22.59 -1.66
N GLU A 261 -6.26 23.02 -2.93
CA GLU A 261 -5.94 22.15 -4.06
C GLU A 261 -4.50 21.64 -4.01
N THR A 262 -3.56 22.42 -3.44
CA THR A 262 -2.18 21.95 -3.21
C THR A 262 -2.09 20.78 -2.24
N LEU A 263 -3.10 20.58 -1.38
CA LEU A 263 -3.17 19.49 -0.41
C LEU A 263 -3.72 18.20 -1.01
N ARG A 264 -4.23 18.22 -2.26
CA ARG A 264 -4.73 17.02 -2.92
C ARG A 264 -3.61 16.01 -3.10
N ASP A 265 -3.86 14.77 -2.67
CA ASP A 265 -2.90 13.67 -2.69
C ASP A 265 -3.56 12.41 -3.22
N GLU A 266 -3.00 11.82 -4.26
CA GLU A 266 -3.50 10.62 -4.92
C GLU A 266 -2.98 9.32 -4.27
N GLY A 267 -2.16 9.43 -3.23
CA GLY A 267 -1.63 8.31 -2.46
C GLY A 267 -2.71 7.58 -1.65
N ILE A 268 -2.45 6.31 -1.38
CA ILE A 268 -3.29 5.49 -0.50
C ILE A 268 -2.79 5.66 0.93
N ASP A 269 -3.63 6.19 1.82
CA ASP A 269 -3.32 6.25 3.25
C ASP A 269 -3.43 4.85 3.88
N LEU A 270 -2.27 4.24 4.13
CA LEU A 270 -2.18 2.88 4.67
C LEU A 270 -2.80 2.75 6.07
N ALA A 271 -2.77 3.82 6.88
CA ALA A 271 -3.31 3.81 8.23
C ALA A 271 -4.85 3.71 8.27
N ARG A 272 -5.51 4.15 7.20
CA ARG A 272 -6.98 4.18 7.09
C ARG A 272 -7.56 2.94 6.43
N LEU A 273 -6.72 2.05 5.89
CA LEU A 273 -7.16 0.83 5.23
C LEU A 273 -7.76 -0.17 6.24
N GLU A 274 -8.78 -0.89 5.79
CA GLU A 274 -9.31 -2.04 6.52
C GLU A 274 -8.44 -3.29 6.28
N TYR A 275 -8.50 -4.27 7.19
CA TYR A 275 -7.68 -5.48 7.11
C TYR A 275 -7.74 -6.22 5.76
N PRO A 276 -8.92 -6.39 5.11
CA PRO A 276 -8.99 -7.05 3.79
C PRO A 276 -8.23 -6.28 2.70
N GLU A 277 -8.19 -4.94 2.80
CA GLU A 277 -7.51 -4.06 1.84
C GLU A 277 -5.99 -4.10 2.03
N ILE A 278 -5.54 -4.03 3.30
CA ILE A 278 -4.11 -4.21 3.64
C ILE A 278 -3.63 -5.58 3.16
N ARG A 279 -4.44 -6.64 3.29
CA ARG A 279 -4.08 -7.99 2.81
C ARG A 279 -3.77 -8.01 1.32
N LEU A 280 -4.48 -7.23 0.50
CA LEU A 280 -4.19 -7.10 -0.94
C LEU A 280 -2.83 -6.44 -1.19
N LEU A 281 -2.50 -5.42 -0.38
CA LEU A 281 -1.22 -4.71 -0.50
C LEU A 281 -0.03 -5.49 0.05
N ARG A 282 -0.24 -6.57 0.81
CA ARG A 282 0.86 -7.45 1.27
C ARG A 282 1.61 -8.13 0.12
N ARG A 283 1.04 -8.18 -1.07
CA ARG A 283 1.79 -8.56 -2.27
C ARG A 283 2.87 -7.53 -2.59
N ASP A 284 2.54 -6.25 -2.49
CA ASP A 284 3.41 -5.13 -2.85
C ASP A 284 4.39 -4.78 -1.71
N LEU A 285 4.01 -5.05 -0.46
CA LEU A 285 4.71 -4.64 0.76
C LEU A 285 5.16 -5.89 1.53
N GLN A 286 6.44 -6.19 1.54
CA GLN A 286 7.02 -7.39 2.13
C GLN A 286 8.01 -7.09 3.26
N LEU A 287 8.17 -8.06 4.19
CA LEU A 287 9.12 -8.02 5.30
C LEU A 287 10.05 -9.22 5.25
N ILE A 288 11.35 -8.96 5.30
CA ILE A 288 12.36 -9.96 5.57
C ILE A 288 12.75 -9.83 7.05
N PHE A 289 12.42 -10.86 7.84
CA PHE A 289 12.61 -10.85 9.29
C PHE A 289 14.08 -11.00 9.67
N GLN A 290 14.45 -10.39 10.80
CA GLN A 290 15.75 -10.49 11.43
C GLN A 290 16.11 -11.94 11.80
N ASP A 291 15.20 -12.65 12.46
CA ASP A 291 15.41 -14.03 12.89
C ASP A 291 14.85 -15.02 11.85
N PRO A 292 15.73 -15.70 11.10
CA PRO A 292 15.29 -16.69 10.12
C PRO A 292 14.76 -17.97 10.77
N TYR A 293 15.02 -18.21 12.07
CA TYR A 293 14.52 -19.40 12.78
C TYR A 293 13.03 -19.28 13.11
N SER A 294 12.62 -18.16 13.68
CA SER A 294 11.23 -17.95 14.07
C SER A 294 10.33 -17.58 12.89
N SER A 295 10.91 -17.13 11.77
CA SER A 295 10.15 -16.66 10.61
C SER A 295 9.71 -17.77 9.64
N LEU A 296 10.25 -18.99 9.75
CA LEU A 296 9.94 -20.11 8.87
C LEU A 296 9.20 -21.21 9.66
N ASN A 297 8.08 -21.69 9.10
CA ASN A 297 7.36 -22.80 9.69
C ASN A 297 8.17 -24.11 9.58
N PRO A 298 8.64 -24.72 10.69
CA PRO A 298 9.50 -25.90 10.65
C PRO A 298 8.83 -27.16 10.10
N ARG A 299 7.48 -27.15 9.99
CA ARG A 299 6.70 -28.28 9.48
C ARG A 299 6.43 -28.21 7.98
N MET A 300 6.87 -27.14 7.31
CA MET A 300 6.70 -26.95 5.88
C MET A 300 8.04 -27.14 5.16
N THR A 301 8.00 -27.70 3.94
CA THR A 301 9.18 -27.76 3.08
C THR A 301 9.51 -26.38 2.52
N VAL A 302 10.74 -26.17 2.05
CA VAL A 302 11.19 -24.90 1.44
C VAL A 302 10.27 -24.50 0.29
N GLY A 303 9.92 -25.45 -0.60
CA GLY A 303 8.99 -25.17 -1.69
C GLY A 303 7.63 -24.68 -1.20
N ASN A 304 7.07 -25.30 -0.16
CA ASN A 304 5.79 -24.88 0.41
C ASN A 304 5.87 -23.49 1.07
N ILE A 305 6.98 -23.18 1.76
CA ILE A 305 7.19 -21.87 2.39
C ILE A 305 7.23 -20.74 1.35
N ILE A 306 7.94 -20.96 0.24
CA ILE A 306 8.03 -19.98 -0.85
C ILE A 306 6.70 -19.91 -1.61
N GLY A 307 6.06 -21.05 -1.84
CA GLY A 307 4.80 -21.17 -2.59
C GLY A 307 3.58 -20.62 -1.85
N GLU A 308 3.59 -20.56 -0.51
CA GLU A 308 2.45 -20.08 0.28
C GLU A 308 1.99 -18.68 -0.15
N GLY A 309 2.92 -17.74 -0.31
CA GLY A 309 2.62 -16.40 -0.79
C GLY A 309 2.07 -16.37 -2.22
N LEU A 310 2.58 -17.22 -3.09
CA LEU A 310 2.12 -17.34 -4.48
C LEU A 310 0.66 -17.80 -4.55
N LEU A 311 0.29 -18.79 -3.74
CA LEU A 311 -1.09 -19.28 -3.64
C LEU A 311 -2.02 -18.24 -3.00
N ALA A 312 -1.57 -17.61 -1.92
CA ALA A 312 -2.37 -16.62 -1.19
C ALA A 312 -2.72 -15.38 -2.02
N HIS A 313 -1.86 -15.02 -2.98
CA HIS A 313 -2.03 -13.87 -3.87
C HIS A 313 -2.49 -14.25 -5.30
N GLY A 314 -2.82 -15.52 -5.54
CA GLY A 314 -3.40 -15.97 -6.81
C GLY A 314 -2.45 -15.93 -8.01
N PHE A 315 -1.15 -16.18 -7.78
CA PHE A 315 -0.19 -16.33 -8.89
C PHE A 315 -0.32 -17.69 -9.57
N PHE A 316 -0.69 -18.70 -8.80
CA PHE A 316 -0.87 -20.09 -9.24
C PHE A 316 -2.02 -20.74 -8.47
N LYS A 317 -2.58 -21.81 -9.02
CA LYS A 317 -3.49 -22.70 -8.31
C LYS A 317 -2.73 -23.75 -7.51
N LYS A 318 -3.44 -24.36 -6.57
CA LYS A 318 -2.88 -25.48 -5.79
C LYS A 318 -2.53 -26.64 -6.73
N ASN A 319 -1.35 -27.22 -6.55
CA ASN A 319 -0.79 -28.32 -7.36
C ASN A 319 -0.44 -27.94 -8.81
N ASP A 320 -0.23 -26.69 -9.12
CA ASP A 320 0.25 -26.22 -10.41
C ASP A 320 1.74 -26.56 -10.58
N GLU A 321 2.10 -27.33 -11.60
CA GLU A 321 3.49 -27.71 -11.87
C GLU A 321 4.35 -26.49 -12.24
N ARG A 322 3.79 -25.48 -12.89
CA ARG A 322 4.48 -24.21 -13.23
C ARG A 322 4.91 -23.47 -11.97
N MET A 323 4.15 -23.61 -10.88
CA MET A 323 4.52 -23.04 -9.59
C MET A 323 5.83 -23.65 -9.09
N GLN A 324 6.04 -24.94 -9.27
CA GLN A 324 7.27 -25.62 -8.85
C GLN A 324 8.49 -25.11 -9.65
N GLU A 325 8.35 -24.95 -10.96
CA GLU A 325 9.41 -24.36 -11.81
C GLU A 325 9.73 -22.93 -11.41
N TYR A 326 8.68 -22.13 -11.14
CA TYR A 326 8.83 -20.77 -10.68
C TYR A 326 9.52 -20.67 -9.30
N ILE A 327 9.17 -21.57 -8.37
CA ILE A 327 9.81 -21.65 -7.05
C ILE A 327 11.29 -22.03 -7.18
N ILE A 328 11.61 -23.00 -8.01
CA ILE A 328 13.01 -23.43 -8.26
C ILE A 328 13.81 -22.24 -8.77
N LYS A 329 13.31 -21.52 -9.77
CA LYS A 329 13.97 -20.33 -10.30
C LYS A 329 14.17 -19.24 -9.24
N THR A 330 13.14 -19.01 -8.41
CA THR A 330 13.22 -18.03 -7.30
C THR A 330 14.26 -18.46 -6.25
N MET A 331 14.39 -19.76 -5.98
CA MET A 331 15.41 -20.30 -5.10
C MET A 331 16.81 -20.06 -5.67
N GLU A 332 17.02 -20.35 -6.95
CA GLU A 332 18.29 -20.13 -7.64
C GLU A 332 18.69 -18.64 -7.65
N ASP A 333 17.72 -17.75 -7.93
CA ASP A 333 17.92 -16.30 -7.85
C ASP A 333 18.33 -15.84 -6.43
N ALA A 334 17.89 -16.54 -5.38
CA ALA A 334 18.30 -16.31 -4.00
C ALA A 334 19.57 -17.07 -3.59
N GLY A 335 20.22 -17.78 -4.51
CA GLY A 335 21.44 -18.57 -4.25
C GLY A 335 21.20 -19.86 -3.47
N LEU A 336 20.02 -20.48 -3.64
CA LEU A 336 19.66 -21.78 -3.11
C LEU A 336 19.60 -22.82 -4.23
N ALA A 337 20.16 -24.00 -4.01
CA ALA A 337 20.13 -25.08 -4.99
C ALA A 337 18.73 -25.73 -5.09
N SER A 338 18.33 -26.12 -6.30
CA SER A 338 17.01 -26.70 -6.59
C SER A 338 16.69 -27.96 -5.79
N TYR A 339 17.69 -28.82 -5.49
CA TYR A 339 17.50 -30.03 -4.68
C TYR A 339 17.10 -29.76 -3.21
N PHE A 340 17.09 -28.51 -2.75
CA PHE A 340 16.60 -28.11 -1.44
C PHE A 340 15.06 -28.00 -1.37
N LEU A 341 14.36 -28.05 -2.47
CA LEU A 341 12.91 -27.82 -2.59
C LEU A 341 12.07 -28.61 -1.56
N HIS A 342 12.42 -29.87 -1.33
CA HIS A 342 11.67 -30.79 -0.45
C HIS A 342 12.22 -30.88 0.96
N ARG A 343 13.29 -30.13 1.29
CA ARG A 343 13.90 -30.12 2.61
C ARG A 343 13.14 -29.21 3.58
N PHE A 344 13.32 -29.45 4.87
CA PHE A 344 12.70 -28.68 5.95
C PHE A 344 13.68 -27.64 6.52
N PRO A 345 13.21 -26.51 7.09
CA PRO A 345 14.06 -25.43 7.59
C PRO A 345 15.13 -25.85 8.59
N HIS A 346 14.85 -26.84 9.45
CA HIS A 346 15.79 -27.31 10.46
C HIS A 346 17.04 -27.98 9.87
N GLN A 347 17.03 -28.37 8.60
CA GLN A 347 18.13 -29.00 7.88
C GLN A 347 19.12 -27.99 7.26
N PHE A 348 18.93 -26.69 7.52
CA PHE A 348 19.71 -25.62 6.90
C PHE A 348 20.50 -24.80 7.93
N SER A 349 21.63 -24.24 7.49
CA SER A 349 22.39 -23.25 8.25
C SER A 349 21.59 -21.93 8.38
N GLY A 350 21.98 -21.07 9.32
CA GLY A 350 21.34 -19.76 9.52
C GLY A 350 21.29 -18.91 8.24
N GLY A 351 22.43 -18.84 7.51
CA GLY A 351 22.49 -18.09 6.25
C GLY A 351 21.63 -18.70 5.13
N GLN A 352 21.49 -20.03 5.07
CA GLN A 352 20.58 -20.67 4.10
C GLN A 352 19.11 -20.39 4.45
N ARG A 353 18.73 -20.41 5.73
CA ARG A 353 17.36 -20.04 6.18
C ARG A 353 17.04 -18.59 5.85
N GLN A 354 18.01 -17.70 6.00
CA GLN A 354 17.86 -16.30 5.59
C GLN A 354 17.58 -16.18 4.09
N ARG A 355 18.30 -16.94 3.24
CA ARG A 355 18.02 -16.99 1.79
C ARG A 355 16.64 -17.56 1.47
N ILE A 356 16.13 -18.52 2.24
CA ILE A 356 14.75 -19.01 2.11
C ILE A 356 13.74 -17.88 2.43
N GLY A 357 13.96 -17.11 3.49
CA GLY A 357 13.15 -15.94 3.82
C GLY A 357 13.17 -14.86 2.72
N ILE A 358 14.33 -14.61 2.12
CA ILE A 358 14.48 -13.72 0.96
C ILE A 358 13.70 -14.25 -0.23
N ALA A 359 13.90 -15.53 -0.62
CA ALA A 359 13.17 -16.15 -1.72
C ALA A 359 11.66 -16.07 -1.52
N ARG A 360 11.15 -16.35 -0.32
CA ARG A 360 9.74 -16.23 0.04
C ARG A 360 9.20 -14.82 -0.21
N SER A 361 9.93 -13.81 0.25
CA SER A 361 9.49 -12.41 0.12
C SER A 361 9.56 -11.91 -1.33
N LEU A 362 10.57 -12.31 -2.10
CA LEU A 362 10.74 -11.89 -3.49
C LEU A 362 9.87 -12.65 -4.49
N ALA A 363 9.40 -13.86 -4.14
CA ALA A 363 8.55 -14.68 -5.00
C ALA A 363 7.30 -13.95 -5.47
N VAL A 364 6.70 -13.10 -4.63
CA VAL A 364 5.49 -12.32 -4.96
C VAL A 364 5.78 -11.01 -5.72
N LYS A 365 7.03 -10.74 -6.09
CA LYS A 365 7.48 -9.54 -6.83
C LYS A 365 7.03 -8.24 -6.15
N PRO A 366 7.46 -7.98 -4.92
CA PRO A 366 7.02 -6.81 -4.16
C PRO A 366 7.55 -5.51 -4.76
N LYS A 367 6.84 -4.40 -4.51
CA LYS A 367 7.28 -3.04 -4.85
C LYS A 367 8.13 -2.42 -3.74
N PHE A 368 7.94 -2.87 -2.51
CA PHE A 368 8.64 -2.38 -1.33
C PHE A 368 8.98 -3.52 -0.39
N VAL A 369 10.23 -3.57 0.07
CA VAL A 369 10.73 -4.59 1.00
C VAL A 369 11.40 -3.92 2.19
N VAL A 370 10.95 -4.26 3.38
CA VAL A 370 11.64 -3.93 4.63
C VAL A 370 12.54 -5.09 5.01
N CYS A 371 13.83 -4.81 5.24
CA CYS A 371 14.78 -5.76 5.79
C CYS A 371 15.07 -5.39 7.25
N ASP A 372 14.64 -6.22 8.19
CA ASP A 372 14.91 -6.02 9.61
C ASP A 372 16.29 -6.63 9.93
N GLU A 373 17.34 -5.85 9.85
CA GLU A 373 18.79 -6.09 9.80
C GLU A 373 19.38 -6.32 8.39
N ALA A 374 20.57 -5.73 8.22
CA ALA A 374 21.31 -5.81 6.96
C ALA A 374 21.68 -7.26 6.62
N VAL A 375 21.21 -7.72 5.48
CA VAL A 375 21.62 -9.03 4.93
C VAL A 375 23.08 -8.91 4.50
N PRO A 376 24.03 -9.66 5.10
CA PRO A 376 25.43 -9.54 4.75
C PRO A 376 25.62 -9.89 3.27
N ARG A 377 26.12 -8.92 2.47
CA ARG A 377 26.54 -9.08 1.06
C ARG A 377 25.55 -9.78 0.13
N TRP A 378 24.27 -9.39 0.16
CA TRP A 378 23.37 -9.76 -0.90
C TRP A 378 23.48 -8.74 -2.05
N THR A 379 24.14 -9.13 -3.13
CA THR A 379 24.06 -8.38 -4.39
C THR A 379 22.72 -8.76 -5.03
N CYS A 380 21.80 -7.83 -5.08
CA CYS A 380 20.53 -8.01 -5.80
C CYS A 380 20.83 -8.51 -7.23
N PRO A 381 20.29 -9.66 -7.67
CA PRO A 381 20.50 -10.13 -9.02
C PRO A 381 20.16 -9.04 -10.02
N SER A 382 20.96 -8.85 -11.06
CA SER A 382 20.83 -7.78 -12.05
C SER A 382 19.42 -7.72 -12.69
N ARG A 383 18.68 -8.82 -12.66
CA ARG A 383 17.28 -8.90 -13.14
C ARG A 383 16.23 -8.35 -12.16
N ALA A 384 16.52 -8.28 -10.86
CA ALA A 384 15.62 -7.65 -9.87
C ALA A 384 15.71 -6.11 -9.92
N ARG A 385 16.71 -5.54 -10.60
CA ARG A 385 16.85 -4.08 -10.79
C ARG A 385 15.81 -3.48 -11.75
N SER A 386 15.11 -4.31 -12.53
CA SER A 386 14.02 -3.83 -13.42
C SER A 386 12.67 -3.70 -12.72
N SER A 387 12.52 -4.24 -11.50
CA SER A 387 11.36 -4.03 -10.65
C SER A 387 11.73 -2.95 -9.63
N THR A 388 10.93 -1.92 -9.52
CA THR A 388 11.03 -0.83 -8.54
C THR A 388 10.92 -1.39 -7.12
N CYS A 389 12.00 -1.96 -6.58
CA CYS A 389 12.04 -2.51 -5.23
C CYS A 389 12.89 -1.59 -4.35
N SER A 390 12.25 -0.90 -3.40
CA SER A 390 12.93 -0.12 -2.37
C SER A 390 13.20 -1.01 -1.17
N LEU A 391 14.46 -1.02 -0.71
CA LEU A 391 14.92 -1.79 0.46
C LEU A 391 15.19 -0.80 1.61
N ILE A 392 14.71 -1.12 2.79
CA ILE A 392 15.03 -0.40 4.03
C ILE A 392 15.97 -1.23 4.89
#